data_b9dd515f0b3cd32bd5b059ab46709510
#
_entry.id   b9dd515f0b3cd32bd5b059ab46709510
#
_cell.length_a   1.000
_cell.length_b   1.000
_cell.length_c   1.000
_cell.angle_alpha   90.00
_cell.angle_beta   90.00
_cell.angle_gamma   90.00
#
_symmetry.space_group_name_H-M   'P 1'
#
loop_
_entity.id
_entity.type
_entity.pdbx_description
1 polymer ?
#
loop_
_entity_poly.entity_id
_entity_poly.type
_entity_poly.pdbx_seq_one_letter_code
_entity_poly.pdbx_strand_id
1 'polypeptide(L)'
;MFADIQELKDGILPSQWLRIAAAEDIITGAYRIPESNYQPASLDLRLGEKAYRLRCSFLPDSRGVKEKLDDLTMGELDLRDGAILEKNRPYLIPLLEELRLPEYIHAKTNPKSSIGRLDIFTRVITDSSHKFDEITSGYRGQI
;
A
#
# COMPACT_ATOMS: atom_id res chain seq x y z
N MET A 1 -0.96 18.68 -16.42
CA MET A 1 -0.51 18.23 -15.12
C MET A 1 -0.57 16.73 -15.04
N PHE A 2 -1.10 16.04 -14.03
CA PHE A 2 -1.07 14.55 -14.06
C PHE A 2 -1.87 13.96 -15.23
N ALA A 3 -2.91 14.62 -15.68
CA ALA A 3 -3.67 14.24 -16.87
C ALA A 3 -2.82 14.20 -18.15
N ASP A 4 -1.75 14.97 -18.22
CA ASP A 4 -0.85 15.01 -19.40
C ASP A 4 -0.03 13.72 -19.57
N ILE A 5 -0.01 12.86 -18.53
CA ILE A 5 0.63 11.53 -18.57
C ILE A 5 0.03 10.65 -19.68
N GLN A 6 -1.24 10.80 -20.01
CA GLN A 6 -1.87 10.00 -21.08
C GLN A 6 -1.19 10.15 -22.44
N GLU A 7 -0.50 11.26 -22.65
CA GLU A 7 0.26 11.51 -23.89
C GLU A 7 1.67 10.85 -23.87
N LEU A 8 2.10 10.36 -22.70
CA LEU A 8 3.39 9.70 -22.56
C LEU A 8 3.30 8.22 -23.00
N LYS A 9 4.42 7.69 -23.47
CA LYS A 9 4.54 6.27 -23.78
C LYS A 9 4.38 5.43 -22.51
N ASP A 10 3.90 4.20 -22.68
CA ASP A 10 3.84 3.21 -21.60
C ASP A 10 5.19 3.07 -20.88
N GLY A 11 5.12 2.93 -19.55
CA GLY A 11 6.32 2.81 -18.75
C GLY A 11 6.07 2.97 -17.26
N ILE A 12 7.15 3.10 -16.51
CA ILE A 12 7.13 3.31 -15.07
C ILE A 12 7.22 4.81 -14.80
N LEU A 13 6.37 5.32 -13.91
CA LEU A 13 6.37 6.73 -13.54
C LEU A 13 7.64 7.09 -12.75
N PRO A 14 8.44 8.03 -13.22
CA PRO A 14 9.57 8.53 -12.46
C PRO A 14 9.13 9.46 -11.32
N SER A 15 10.04 9.73 -10.40
CA SER A 15 9.76 10.44 -9.14
C SER A 15 9.12 11.82 -9.31
N GLN A 16 9.42 12.55 -10.38
CA GLN A 16 8.78 13.86 -10.65
C GLN A 16 7.25 13.71 -10.85
N TRP A 17 6.81 12.65 -11.52
CA TRP A 17 5.38 12.37 -11.71
C TRP A 17 4.72 11.85 -10.44
N LEU A 18 5.45 11.11 -9.60
CA LEU A 18 4.96 10.69 -8.28
C LEU A 18 4.71 11.90 -7.37
N ARG A 19 5.57 12.93 -7.44
CA ARG A 19 5.35 14.20 -6.71
C ARG A 19 4.14 14.96 -7.22
N ILE A 20 3.92 14.99 -8.53
CA ILE A 20 2.72 15.61 -9.12
C ILE A 20 1.48 14.83 -8.69
N ALA A 21 1.53 13.49 -8.71
CA ALA A 21 0.43 12.65 -8.24
C ALA A 21 0.07 12.93 -6.77
N ALA A 22 1.05 13.16 -5.92
CA ALA A 22 0.81 13.55 -4.53
C ALA A 22 0.27 14.99 -4.41
N ALA A 23 0.73 15.91 -5.24
CA ALA A 23 0.24 17.29 -5.25
C ALA A 23 -1.21 17.41 -5.79
N GLU A 24 -1.64 16.49 -6.64
CA GLU A 24 -3.00 16.44 -7.22
C GLU A 24 -3.92 15.41 -6.51
N ASP A 25 -3.58 14.99 -5.29
CA ASP A 25 -4.36 14.08 -4.47
C ASP A 25 -4.67 12.71 -5.11
N ILE A 26 -3.85 12.27 -6.06
CA ILE A 26 -3.91 10.92 -6.63
C ILE A 26 -3.25 9.92 -5.66
N ILE A 27 -2.20 10.35 -4.98
CA ILE A 27 -1.60 9.67 -3.85
C ILE A 27 -1.79 10.59 -2.64
N THR A 28 -2.57 10.14 -1.67
CA THR A 28 -2.85 10.90 -0.44
C THR A 28 -2.34 10.14 0.78
N GLY A 29 -2.36 10.76 1.93
CA GLY A 29 -2.03 10.13 3.20
C GLY A 29 -2.41 11.01 4.36
N ALA A 30 -2.53 10.41 5.55
CA ALA A 30 -2.82 11.13 6.78
C ALA A 30 -1.78 12.22 7.10
N TYR A 31 -0.56 12.04 6.63
CA TYR A 31 0.55 12.99 6.80
C TYR A 31 1.26 13.20 5.47
N ARG A 32 1.83 14.40 5.31
CA ARG A 32 2.67 14.71 4.15
C ARG A 32 3.71 13.61 3.91
N ILE A 33 3.87 13.20 2.66
CA ILE A 33 4.88 12.21 2.26
C ILE A 33 6.27 12.87 2.35
N PRO A 34 7.20 12.33 3.14
CA PRO A 34 8.56 12.84 3.23
C PRO A 34 9.29 12.75 1.88
N GLU A 35 10.16 13.70 1.61
CA GLU A 35 10.93 13.71 0.36
C GLU A 35 11.80 12.45 0.19
N SER A 36 12.31 11.90 1.28
CA SER A 36 13.09 10.66 1.30
C SER A 36 12.34 9.41 0.84
N ASN A 37 11.00 9.46 0.80
CA ASN A 37 10.19 8.33 0.33
C ASN A 37 10.08 8.26 -1.20
N TYR A 38 10.38 9.36 -1.90
CA TYR A 38 10.36 9.38 -3.36
C TYR A 38 11.69 8.81 -3.90
N GLN A 39 11.62 7.61 -4.45
CA GLN A 39 12.73 6.95 -5.14
C GLN A 39 12.68 7.30 -6.65
N PRO A 40 13.73 7.07 -7.44
CA PRO A 40 13.75 7.46 -8.86
C PRO A 40 12.54 7.00 -9.68
N ALA A 41 12.00 5.83 -9.40
CA ALA A 41 10.85 5.24 -10.12
C ALA A 41 9.89 4.47 -9.20
N SER A 42 9.84 4.82 -7.93
CA SER A 42 8.91 4.20 -6.95
C SER A 42 8.68 5.12 -5.76
N LEU A 43 7.69 4.79 -4.95
CA LEU A 43 7.38 5.47 -3.70
C LEU A 43 7.46 4.45 -2.56
N ASP A 44 8.26 4.77 -1.54
CA ASP A 44 8.29 3.99 -0.30
C ASP A 44 7.05 4.31 0.54
N LEU A 45 6.20 3.32 0.75
CA LEU A 45 4.98 3.45 1.53
C LEU A 45 5.27 3.32 3.03
N ARG A 46 4.36 3.84 3.85
CA ARG A 46 4.52 3.89 5.30
C ARG A 46 3.43 3.08 6.00
N LEU A 47 3.82 2.37 7.05
CA LEU A 47 2.87 1.68 7.91
C LEU A 47 1.98 2.68 8.65
N GLY A 48 0.71 2.36 8.78
CA GLY A 48 -0.22 3.07 9.65
C GLY A 48 0.04 2.80 11.14
N GLU A 49 -0.85 3.31 11.97
CA GLU A 49 -0.67 3.33 13.43
C GLU A 49 -1.15 2.05 14.13
N LYS A 50 -1.82 1.15 13.41
CA LYS A 50 -2.39 -0.09 13.94
C LYS A 50 -1.95 -1.31 13.16
N ALA A 51 -1.72 -2.41 13.86
CA ALA A 51 -1.55 -3.73 13.28
C ALA A 51 -2.64 -4.66 13.79
N TYR A 52 -3.23 -5.44 12.89
CA TYR A 52 -4.20 -6.47 13.20
C TYR A 52 -3.53 -7.84 13.12
N ARG A 53 -3.45 -8.53 14.26
CA ARG A 53 -2.97 -9.91 14.29
C ARG A 53 -4.04 -10.81 13.71
N LEU A 54 -3.68 -11.57 12.69
CA LEU A 54 -4.60 -12.40 11.95
C LEU A 54 -4.46 -13.87 12.31
N ARG A 55 -5.55 -14.61 12.12
CA ARG A 55 -5.58 -16.08 12.21
C ARG A 55 -4.85 -16.71 11.02
N CYS A 56 -5.00 -16.15 9.83
CA CYS A 56 -4.32 -16.57 8.60
C CYS A 56 -4.22 -15.40 7.62
N SER A 57 -3.36 -15.51 6.61
CA SER A 57 -3.34 -14.57 5.49
C SER A 57 -4.56 -14.80 4.58
N PHE A 58 -4.97 -13.79 3.84
CA PHE A 58 -6.12 -13.86 2.94
C PHE A 58 -5.96 -12.97 1.72
N LEU A 59 -6.76 -13.24 0.69
CA LEU A 59 -7.06 -12.29 -0.38
C LEU A 59 -8.52 -11.82 -0.22
N PRO A 60 -8.80 -10.53 -0.40
CA PRO A 60 -10.15 -9.97 -0.25
C PRO A 60 -11.18 -10.61 -1.18
N ASP A 61 -10.77 -10.82 -2.45
CA ASP A 61 -11.63 -11.38 -3.47
C ASP A 61 -12.91 -10.54 -3.67
N SER A 62 -14.09 -11.15 -3.70
CA SER A 62 -15.37 -10.44 -3.82
C SER A 62 -15.80 -9.70 -2.55
N ARG A 63 -15.19 -9.99 -1.41
CA ARG A 63 -15.42 -9.34 -0.12
C ARG A 63 -14.37 -8.24 0.10
N GLY A 64 -14.72 -7.15 0.77
CA GLY A 64 -13.77 -6.11 1.15
C GLY A 64 -12.76 -6.58 2.20
N VAL A 65 -11.60 -5.91 2.25
CA VAL A 65 -10.57 -6.17 3.27
C VAL A 65 -11.15 -6.08 4.67
N LYS A 66 -11.94 -5.03 4.94
CA LYS A 66 -12.56 -4.80 6.26
C LYS A 66 -13.43 -5.96 6.72
N GLU A 67 -14.28 -6.48 5.83
CA GLU A 67 -15.19 -7.58 6.16
C GLU A 67 -14.42 -8.87 6.53
N LYS A 68 -13.38 -9.20 5.77
CA LYS A 68 -12.51 -10.34 6.10
C LYS A 68 -11.67 -10.10 7.36
N LEU A 69 -11.26 -8.87 7.57
CA LEU A 69 -10.51 -8.48 8.76
C LEU A 69 -11.34 -8.72 10.04
N ASP A 70 -12.60 -8.33 10.05
CA ASP A 70 -13.52 -8.55 11.18
C ASP A 70 -13.63 -10.04 11.53
N ASP A 71 -13.65 -10.94 10.54
CA ASP A 71 -13.71 -12.39 10.74
C ASP A 71 -12.39 -13.02 11.22
N LEU A 72 -11.25 -12.45 10.84
CA LEU A 72 -9.93 -13.07 10.98
C LEU A 72 -9.06 -12.45 12.06
N THR A 73 -9.43 -11.27 12.58
CA THR A 73 -8.64 -10.57 13.60
C THR A 73 -8.68 -11.31 14.93
N MET A 74 -7.50 -11.54 15.50
CA MET A 74 -7.31 -12.13 16.83
C MET A 74 -6.90 -11.09 17.88
N GLY A 75 -6.48 -9.91 17.47
CA GLY A 75 -6.09 -8.82 18.36
C GLY A 75 -5.52 -7.65 17.56
N GLU A 76 -5.42 -6.53 18.22
CA GLU A 76 -4.89 -5.27 17.67
C GLU A 76 -3.66 -4.84 18.45
N LEU A 77 -2.70 -4.20 17.76
CA LEU A 77 -1.53 -3.57 18.35
C LEU A 77 -1.46 -2.11 17.90
N ASP A 78 -1.05 -1.25 18.82
CA ASP A 78 -0.71 0.13 18.53
C ASP A 78 0.77 0.21 18.11
N LEU A 79 1.04 0.80 16.94
CA LEU A 79 2.39 0.92 16.38
C LEU A 79 3.04 2.27 16.64
N ARG A 80 2.32 3.25 17.22
CA ARG A 80 2.83 4.64 17.38
C ARG A 80 4.12 4.72 18.16
N ASP A 81 4.23 3.96 19.22
CA ASP A 81 5.41 3.90 20.08
C ASP A 81 6.28 2.66 19.83
N GLY A 82 6.03 1.97 18.71
CA GLY A 82 6.64 0.69 18.39
C GLY A 82 5.90 -0.49 19.02
N ALA A 83 6.00 -1.64 18.37
CA ALA A 83 5.39 -2.87 18.86
C ALA A 83 6.25 -4.10 18.49
N ILE A 84 6.14 -5.14 19.28
CA ILE A 84 6.78 -6.42 18.99
C ILE A 84 5.81 -7.29 18.18
N LEU A 85 6.22 -7.63 16.96
CA LEU A 85 5.51 -8.59 16.13
C LEU A 85 6.08 -9.99 16.36
N GLU A 86 5.20 -10.94 16.62
CA GLU A 86 5.59 -12.34 16.86
C GLU A 86 6.03 -13.03 15.56
N LYS A 87 7.03 -13.87 15.66
CA LYS A 87 7.44 -14.73 14.54
C LYS A 87 6.33 -15.70 14.12
N ASN A 88 6.27 -15.99 12.84
CA ASN A 88 5.32 -16.95 12.24
C ASN A 88 3.84 -16.55 12.47
N ARG A 89 3.58 -15.27 12.59
CA ARG A 89 2.22 -14.74 12.70
C ARG A 89 1.97 -13.72 11.60
N PRO A 90 0.84 -13.82 10.88
CA PRO A 90 0.44 -12.79 9.94
C PRO A 90 -0.15 -11.58 10.67
N TYR A 91 0.20 -10.42 10.16
CA TYR A 91 -0.37 -9.13 10.59
C TYR A 91 -0.84 -8.38 9.36
N LEU A 92 -1.99 -7.72 9.47
CA LEU A 92 -2.43 -6.75 8.49
C LEU A 92 -2.21 -5.36 9.08
N ILE A 93 -1.54 -4.51 8.32
CA ILE A 93 -1.25 -3.14 8.74
C ILE A 93 -1.70 -2.22 7.62
N PRO A 94 -2.78 -1.45 7.82
CA PRO A 94 -3.16 -0.42 6.84
C PRO A 94 -2.01 0.56 6.64
N LEU A 95 -1.77 0.96 5.41
CA LEU A 95 -0.75 1.94 5.11
C LEU A 95 -1.27 3.36 5.37
N LEU A 96 -0.36 4.32 5.53
CA LEU A 96 -0.74 5.73 5.66
C LEU A 96 -1.23 6.30 4.34
N GLU A 97 -0.79 5.73 3.24
CA GLU A 97 -1.14 6.19 1.90
C GLU A 97 -2.48 5.61 1.43
N GLU A 98 -3.22 6.45 0.71
CA GLU A 98 -4.42 6.10 -0.03
C GLU A 98 -4.22 6.45 -1.49
N LEU A 99 -4.88 5.72 -2.38
CA LEU A 99 -4.79 5.93 -3.82
C LEU A 99 -6.13 6.36 -4.41
N ARG A 100 -6.03 7.20 -5.43
CA ARG A 100 -7.14 7.59 -6.33
C ARG A 100 -6.65 7.53 -7.76
N LEU A 101 -6.26 6.31 -8.18
CA LEU A 101 -5.67 6.11 -9.49
C LEU A 101 -6.65 6.40 -10.61
N PRO A 102 -6.23 7.09 -11.67
CA PRO A 102 -7.02 7.15 -12.92
C PRO A 102 -7.02 5.78 -13.61
N GLU A 103 -7.97 5.59 -14.53
CA GLU A 103 -8.18 4.29 -15.20
C GLU A 103 -7.02 3.83 -16.09
N TYR A 104 -6.12 4.73 -16.45
CA TYR A 104 -4.93 4.44 -17.26
C TYR A 104 -3.68 4.17 -16.44
N ILE A 105 -3.78 4.18 -15.10
CA ILE A 105 -2.68 3.88 -14.18
C ILE A 105 -3.03 2.67 -13.33
N HIS A 106 -2.13 1.72 -13.31
CA HIS A 106 -2.11 0.62 -12.34
C HIS A 106 -0.79 0.65 -11.56
N ALA A 107 -0.73 -0.03 -10.45
CA ALA A 107 0.48 -0.08 -9.65
C ALA A 107 0.86 -1.52 -9.26
N LYS A 108 2.13 -1.72 -9.01
CA LYS A 108 2.68 -2.94 -8.42
C LYS A 108 3.50 -2.58 -7.21
N THR A 109 3.51 -3.46 -6.23
CA THR A 109 4.28 -3.30 -5.01
C THR A 109 5.31 -4.39 -4.86
N ASN A 110 6.38 -4.07 -4.16
CA ASN A 110 7.42 -5.02 -3.78
C ASN A 110 7.85 -4.74 -2.34
N PRO A 111 8.29 -5.75 -1.58
CA PRO A 111 8.96 -5.51 -0.32
C PRO A 111 10.21 -4.66 -0.53
N LYS A 112 10.45 -3.72 0.37
CA LYS A 112 11.72 -3.00 0.41
C LYS A 112 12.85 -4.00 0.72
N SER A 113 13.97 -3.91 0.01
CA SER A 113 15.08 -4.85 0.17
C SER A 113 15.61 -4.95 1.61
N SER A 114 15.61 -3.84 2.35
CA SER A 114 15.99 -3.81 3.77
C SER A 114 15.05 -4.65 4.65
N ILE A 115 13.77 -4.72 4.32
CA ILE A 115 12.78 -5.55 5.03
C ILE A 115 12.99 -7.02 4.68
N GLY A 116 13.20 -7.33 3.41
CA GLY A 116 13.49 -8.71 2.97
C GLY A 116 14.76 -9.30 3.59
N ARG A 117 15.79 -8.47 3.83
CA ARG A 117 17.02 -8.90 4.54
C ARG A 117 16.80 -9.29 5.99
N LEU A 118 15.71 -8.88 6.60
CA LEU A 118 15.31 -9.25 7.96
C LEU A 118 14.40 -10.50 7.97
N ASP A 119 14.25 -11.19 6.84
CA ASP A 119 13.33 -12.31 6.65
C ASP A 119 11.85 -11.94 6.97
N ILE A 120 11.50 -10.66 6.82
CA ILE A 120 10.13 -10.19 6.96
C ILE A 120 9.46 -10.26 5.59
N PHE A 121 8.42 -11.06 5.50
CA PHE A 121 7.66 -11.27 4.28
C PHE A 121 6.48 -10.31 4.23
N THR A 122 6.48 -9.38 3.29
CA THR A 122 5.40 -8.41 3.11
C THR A 122 4.65 -8.65 1.81
N ARG A 123 3.34 -8.45 1.84
CA ARG A 123 2.44 -8.49 0.68
C ARG A 123 1.43 -7.37 0.81
N VAL A 124 1.10 -6.74 -0.29
CA VAL A 124 0.05 -5.71 -0.34
C VAL A 124 -1.24 -6.33 -0.85
N ILE A 125 -2.34 -5.95 -0.22
CA ILE A 125 -3.71 -6.26 -0.66
C ILE A 125 -4.51 -4.97 -0.72
N THR A 126 -5.47 -4.93 -1.62
CA THR A 126 -6.45 -3.85 -1.78
C THR A 126 -7.84 -4.44 -1.87
N ASP A 127 -8.87 -3.64 -1.63
CA ASP A 127 -10.25 -4.10 -1.79
C ASP A 127 -10.48 -4.72 -3.17
N SER A 128 -11.21 -5.83 -3.21
CA SER A 128 -11.53 -6.58 -4.43
C SER A 128 -10.30 -7.14 -5.16
N SER A 129 -9.15 -7.22 -4.51
CA SER A 129 -7.95 -7.80 -5.11
C SER A 129 -8.02 -9.32 -5.16
N HIS A 130 -7.71 -9.89 -6.32
CA HIS A 130 -7.56 -11.34 -6.54
C HIS A 130 -6.10 -11.78 -6.51
N LYS A 131 -5.17 -10.84 -6.38
CA LYS A 131 -3.73 -11.10 -6.35
C LYS A 131 -3.05 -10.19 -5.34
N PHE A 132 -1.98 -10.71 -4.75
CA PHE A 132 -1.08 -9.90 -3.95
C PHE A 132 -0.26 -8.95 -4.83
N ASP A 133 0.11 -7.82 -4.27
CA ASP A 133 1.07 -6.86 -4.84
C ASP A 133 0.65 -6.22 -6.17
N GLU A 134 -0.61 -6.37 -6.57
CA GLU A 134 -1.17 -5.72 -7.75
C GLU A 134 -2.31 -4.77 -7.35
N ILE A 135 -2.22 -3.53 -7.81
CA ILE A 135 -3.25 -2.51 -7.63
C ILE A 135 -3.83 -2.21 -9.01
N THR A 136 -5.11 -2.49 -9.18
CA THR A 136 -5.80 -2.36 -10.46
C THR A 136 -5.91 -0.91 -10.91
N SER A 137 -6.01 -0.71 -12.23
CA SER A 137 -6.31 0.60 -12.81
C SER A 137 -7.60 1.19 -12.23
N GLY A 138 -7.59 2.49 -12.00
CA GLY A 138 -8.75 3.18 -11.44
C GLY A 138 -9.03 2.91 -9.97
N TYR A 139 -8.15 2.19 -9.26
CA TYR A 139 -8.34 1.89 -7.84
C TYR A 139 -8.46 3.16 -7.00
N ARG A 140 -9.44 3.16 -6.10
CA ARG A 140 -9.66 4.22 -5.12
C ARG A 140 -9.87 3.62 -3.75
N GLY A 141 -8.99 3.95 -2.82
CA GLY A 141 -9.08 3.46 -1.44
C GLY A 141 -7.74 3.37 -0.74
N GLN A 142 -7.82 2.83 0.46
CA GLN A 142 -6.67 2.56 1.31
C GLN A 142 -5.88 1.34 0.79
N ILE A 143 -4.60 1.38 1.05
CA ILE A 143 -3.70 0.26 0.79
C ILE A 143 -3.39 -0.48 2.09
#